data_1706c6c22348c5dbe4fbd1fdb4290598
#
_entry.id   1706c6c22348c5dbe4fbd1fdb4290598
#
_cell.length_a   1.000
_cell.length_b   1.000
_cell.length_c   1.000
_cell.angle_alpha   90.00
_cell.angle_beta   90.00
_cell.angle_gamma   90.00
#
_symmetry.space_group_name_H-M   'P 1'
#
loop_
_entity.id
_entity.type
_entity.pdbx_description
1 polymer ?
#
loop_
_entity_poly.entity_id
_entity_poly.type
_entity_poly.pdbx_seq_one_letter_code
_entity_poly.pdbx_strand_id
1 'polypeptide(L)'
;MMNLIVAVDEKWGIGCNNGLLASIPGDMQYFKEKTTDGVVVMGRRTLESLHKQRGLAKRVNYVLTSNREFSAERCIAVHSEEELFKELERYDREHIFIIGGESIYKKLYRYCDKCFVTKMHADLHADKFMVNLDEDSDFKETWKSEMHRENGIDYEFTLYERV
;
A
#
# COMPACT_ATOMS: atom_id res chain seq x y z
N MET A 1 -6.70 12.37 -8.08
CA MET A 1 -5.52 11.71 -7.50
C MET A 1 -5.86 10.32 -7.00
N MET A 2 -4.84 9.49 -6.84
CA MET A 2 -5.00 8.09 -6.46
C MET A 2 -5.10 7.93 -4.94
N ASN A 3 -5.34 6.70 -4.51
CA ASN A 3 -5.30 6.32 -3.10
C ASN A 3 -4.02 5.55 -2.79
N LEU A 4 -3.67 5.54 -1.52
CA LEU A 4 -2.60 4.72 -0.98
C LEU A 4 -3.16 3.95 0.21
N ILE A 5 -2.74 2.70 0.40
CA ILE A 5 -3.15 1.90 1.53
C ILE A 5 -1.94 1.21 2.13
N VAL A 6 -1.80 1.28 3.46
CA VAL A 6 -0.62 0.80 4.16
C VAL A 6 -0.95 0.48 5.62
N ALA A 7 -0.24 -0.49 6.19
CA ALA A 7 -0.23 -0.74 7.63
C ALA A 7 1.15 -0.39 8.17
N VAL A 8 1.20 0.44 9.21
CA VAL A 8 2.44 0.92 9.81
C VAL A 8 2.49 0.62 11.30
N ASP A 9 3.71 0.40 11.82
CA ASP A 9 3.91 0.33 13.26
C ASP A 9 4.08 1.73 13.86
N GLU A 10 4.39 1.85 15.15
CA GLU A 10 4.49 3.15 15.83
C GLU A 10 5.58 4.05 15.29
N LYS A 11 6.53 3.50 14.53
CA LYS A 11 7.62 4.24 13.87
C LYS A 11 7.43 4.37 12.36
N TRP A 12 6.21 4.15 11.88
CA TRP A 12 5.88 4.13 10.45
C TRP A 12 6.61 3.04 9.68
N GLY A 13 7.00 1.96 10.38
CA GLY A 13 7.57 0.77 9.77
C GLY A 13 6.53 -0.05 9.02
N ILE A 14 6.93 -0.67 7.91
CA ILE A 14 6.01 -1.42 7.04
C ILE A 14 6.47 -2.83 6.73
N GLY A 15 7.72 -3.15 6.97
CA GLY A 15 8.24 -4.47 6.64
C GLY A 15 9.53 -4.80 7.36
N CYS A 16 9.84 -6.10 7.37
CA CYS A 16 11.08 -6.63 7.91
C CYS A 16 11.41 -7.91 7.14
N ASN A 17 12.68 -8.06 6.73
CA ASN A 17 13.17 -9.23 5.99
C ASN A 17 12.31 -9.56 4.76
N ASN A 18 11.93 -8.54 3.98
CA ASN A 18 11.11 -8.66 2.76
C ASN A 18 9.70 -9.22 2.99
N GLY A 19 9.17 -9.10 4.21
CA GLY A 19 7.83 -9.56 4.55
C GLY A 19 7.04 -8.51 5.33
N LEU A 20 5.81 -8.86 5.66
CA LEU A 20 4.96 -8.02 6.51
C LEU A 20 5.47 -8.06 7.95
N LEU A 21 5.28 -6.95 8.69
CA LEU A 21 5.65 -6.87 10.10
C LEU A 21 4.79 -7.77 10.97
N ALA A 22 3.51 -7.87 10.65
CA ALA A 22 2.55 -8.66 11.40
C ALA A 22 1.42 -9.10 10.49
N SER A 23 0.80 -10.23 10.83
CA SER A 23 -0.39 -10.71 10.16
C SER A 23 -1.58 -10.41 11.06
N ILE A 24 -2.44 -9.50 10.63
CA ILE A 24 -3.64 -9.09 11.36
C ILE A 24 -4.85 -9.36 10.46
N PRO A 25 -5.64 -10.42 10.73
CA PRO A 25 -6.77 -10.78 9.87
C PRO A 25 -7.76 -9.64 9.61
N GLY A 26 -8.06 -8.82 10.60
CA GLY A 26 -8.95 -7.67 10.44
C GLY A 26 -8.41 -6.63 9.47
N ASP A 27 -7.10 -6.41 9.46
CA ASP A 27 -6.45 -5.50 8.52
C ASP A 27 -6.42 -6.10 7.12
N MET A 28 -6.16 -7.39 7.00
CA MET A 28 -6.17 -8.09 5.71
C MET A 28 -7.57 -8.02 5.08
N GLN A 29 -8.62 -8.17 5.88
CA GLN A 29 -10.00 -8.05 5.41
C GLN A 29 -10.31 -6.60 4.96
N TYR A 30 -9.86 -5.61 5.72
CA TYR A 30 -10.01 -4.20 5.39
C TYR A 30 -9.33 -3.87 4.05
N PHE A 31 -8.10 -4.33 3.87
CA PHE A 31 -7.36 -4.17 2.62
C PHE A 31 -8.13 -4.79 1.44
N LYS A 32 -8.62 -6.01 1.62
CA LYS A 32 -9.39 -6.71 0.59
C LYS A 32 -10.65 -5.94 0.23
N GLU A 33 -11.41 -5.48 1.21
CA GLU A 33 -12.64 -4.72 0.97
C GLU A 33 -12.40 -3.43 0.20
N LYS A 34 -11.30 -2.73 0.53
CA LYS A 34 -10.96 -1.46 -0.14
C LYS A 34 -10.52 -1.67 -1.58
N THR A 35 -9.76 -2.73 -1.87
CA THR A 35 -9.09 -2.89 -3.16
C THR A 35 -9.81 -3.81 -4.15
N THR A 36 -10.74 -4.67 -3.69
CA THR A 36 -11.45 -5.60 -4.57
C THR A 36 -12.18 -4.86 -5.69
N ASP A 37 -12.08 -5.39 -6.90
CA ASP A 37 -12.61 -4.82 -8.14
C ASP A 37 -11.93 -3.52 -8.57
N GLY A 38 -10.85 -3.14 -7.89
CA GLY A 38 -10.06 -1.97 -8.22
C GLY A 38 -8.73 -2.32 -8.87
N VAL A 39 -7.85 -1.33 -8.86
CA VAL A 39 -6.50 -1.41 -9.44
C VAL A 39 -5.48 -1.26 -8.32
N VAL A 40 -4.50 -2.14 -8.26
CA VAL A 40 -3.39 -2.05 -7.30
C VAL A 40 -2.08 -1.84 -8.04
N VAL A 41 -1.23 -1.00 -7.46
CA VAL A 41 0.09 -0.67 -8.00
C VAL A 41 1.14 -1.03 -6.95
N MET A 42 2.12 -1.82 -7.36
CA MET A 42 3.14 -2.32 -6.45
C MET A 42 4.51 -2.39 -7.13
N GLY A 43 5.55 -2.53 -6.33
CA GLY A 43 6.87 -2.86 -6.81
C GLY A 43 7.05 -4.37 -6.93
N ARG A 44 8.12 -4.79 -7.61
CA ARG A 44 8.41 -6.21 -7.84
C ARG A 44 8.56 -7.00 -6.54
N ARG A 45 9.25 -6.45 -5.53
CA ARG A 45 9.47 -7.16 -4.26
C ARG A 45 8.16 -7.41 -3.51
N THR A 46 7.22 -6.47 -3.60
CA THR A 46 5.90 -6.66 -3.00
C THR A 46 5.17 -7.81 -3.68
N LEU A 47 5.21 -7.87 -5.02
CA LEU A 47 4.60 -8.99 -5.73
C LEU A 47 5.23 -10.32 -5.32
N GLU A 48 6.56 -10.36 -5.22
CA GLU A 48 7.27 -11.59 -4.83
C GLU A 48 6.95 -12.04 -3.41
N SER A 49 6.44 -11.14 -2.56
CA SER A 49 6.00 -11.47 -1.21
C SER A 49 4.56 -12.01 -1.15
N LEU A 50 3.81 -11.90 -2.23
CA LEU A 50 2.43 -12.38 -2.30
C LEU A 50 2.36 -13.89 -2.49
N HIS A 51 1.21 -14.48 -2.14
CA HIS A 51 0.99 -15.92 -2.27
C HIS A 51 1.25 -16.39 -3.71
N LYS A 52 2.13 -17.37 -3.87
CA LYS A 52 2.55 -17.94 -5.17
C LYS A 52 3.15 -16.89 -6.12
N GLN A 53 3.60 -15.75 -5.59
CA GLN A 53 4.21 -14.68 -6.37
C GLN A 53 3.37 -14.30 -7.61
N ARG A 54 2.08 -14.12 -7.39
CA ARG A 54 1.15 -13.71 -8.45
C ARG A 54 0.26 -12.58 -7.97
N GLY A 55 -0.33 -11.86 -8.92
CA GLY A 55 -1.21 -10.73 -8.63
C GLY A 55 -2.43 -11.13 -7.82
N LEU A 56 -2.98 -10.18 -7.09
CA LEU A 56 -4.16 -10.39 -6.26
C LEU A 56 -5.39 -10.66 -7.12
N ALA A 57 -6.19 -11.66 -6.72
CA ALA A 57 -7.40 -12.02 -7.43
C ALA A 57 -8.43 -10.89 -7.39
N LYS A 58 -9.24 -10.76 -8.44
CA LYS A 58 -10.32 -9.75 -8.57
C LYS A 58 -9.83 -8.31 -8.55
N ARG A 59 -8.58 -8.08 -8.95
CA ARG A 59 -7.98 -6.75 -9.06
C ARG A 59 -7.12 -6.71 -10.30
N VAL A 60 -6.95 -5.52 -10.85
CA VAL A 60 -5.96 -5.28 -11.89
C VAL A 60 -4.65 -4.96 -11.18
N ASN A 61 -3.59 -5.69 -11.50
CA ASN A 61 -2.31 -5.58 -10.81
C ASN A 61 -1.24 -5.00 -11.73
N TYR A 62 -0.76 -3.81 -11.40
CA TYR A 62 0.39 -3.19 -12.07
C TYR A 62 1.64 -3.34 -11.21
N VAL A 63 2.72 -3.80 -11.83
CA VAL A 63 4.01 -3.93 -11.17
C VAL A 63 4.99 -2.97 -11.84
N LEU A 64 5.48 -2.00 -11.07
CA LEU A 64 6.48 -1.04 -11.54
C LEU A 64 7.86 -1.63 -11.28
N THR A 65 8.60 -1.91 -12.34
CA THR A 65 9.93 -2.52 -12.25
C THR A 65 10.80 -2.09 -13.44
N SER A 66 12.09 -1.87 -13.19
CA SER A 66 13.05 -1.60 -14.25
C SER A 66 13.42 -2.84 -15.06
N ASN A 67 13.13 -4.03 -14.54
CA ASN A 67 13.41 -5.29 -15.22
C ASN A 67 12.41 -5.52 -16.35
N ARG A 68 12.85 -5.32 -17.60
CA ARG A 68 11.99 -5.46 -18.79
C ARG A 68 11.59 -6.89 -19.12
N GLU A 69 12.27 -7.86 -18.52
CA GLU A 69 11.94 -9.28 -18.72
C GLU A 69 11.01 -9.82 -17.64
N PHE A 70 10.64 -8.97 -16.66
CA PHE A 70 9.76 -9.38 -15.58
C PHE A 70 8.36 -9.69 -16.11
N SER A 71 7.83 -10.84 -15.70
CA SER A 71 6.43 -11.18 -15.91
C SER A 71 5.94 -12.03 -14.74
N ALA A 72 4.66 -11.92 -14.41
CA ALA A 72 4.04 -12.72 -13.38
C ALA A 72 2.56 -12.89 -13.67
N GLU A 73 1.97 -13.96 -13.16
CA GLU A 73 0.55 -14.26 -13.34
C GLU A 73 -0.30 -13.13 -12.76
N ARG A 74 -1.33 -12.72 -13.49
CA ARG A 74 -2.26 -11.64 -13.15
C ARG A 74 -1.61 -10.26 -13.04
N CYS A 75 -0.43 -10.06 -13.62
CA CYS A 75 0.29 -8.80 -13.51
C CYS A 75 0.53 -8.17 -14.85
N ILE A 76 0.47 -6.85 -14.87
CA ILE A 76 0.89 -6.02 -15.99
C ILE A 76 2.15 -5.29 -15.55
N ALA A 77 3.28 -5.57 -16.20
CA ALA A 77 4.54 -4.90 -15.88
C ALA A 77 4.59 -3.54 -16.56
N VAL A 78 5.02 -2.53 -15.83
CA VAL A 78 5.33 -1.19 -16.35
C VAL A 78 6.72 -0.82 -15.89
N HIS A 79 7.45 -0.07 -16.71
CA HIS A 79 8.89 0.11 -16.53
C HIS A 79 9.31 1.55 -16.24
N SER A 80 8.34 2.45 -16.15
CA SER A 80 8.58 3.84 -15.78
C SER A 80 7.32 4.43 -15.16
N GLU A 81 7.47 5.52 -14.41
CA GLU A 81 6.32 6.25 -13.87
C GLU A 81 5.43 6.78 -15.00
N GLU A 82 6.06 7.26 -16.08
CA GLU A 82 5.34 7.77 -17.24
C GLU A 82 4.45 6.69 -17.87
N GLU A 83 5.00 5.50 -18.08
CA GLU A 83 4.24 4.35 -18.60
C GLU A 83 3.10 3.97 -17.65
N LEU A 84 3.38 3.95 -16.35
CA LEU A 84 2.37 3.64 -15.34
C LEU A 84 1.21 4.64 -15.40
N PHE A 85 1.50 5.95 -15.38
CA PHE A 85 0.45 6.95 -15.38
C PHE A 85 -0.39 6.92 -16.65
N LYS A 86 0.22 6.62 -17.78
CA LYS A 86 -0.49 6.46 -19.04
C LYS A 86 -1.48 5.28 -18.99
N GLU A 87 -1.03 4.14 -18.42
CA GLU A 87 -1.89 2.98 -18.24
C GLU A 87 -3.04 3.27 -17.27
N LEU A 88 -2.79 4.02 -16.21
CA LEU A 88 -3.79 4.32 -15.19
C LEU A 88 -4.88 5.30 -15.67
N GLU A 89 -4.67 6.01 -16.76
CA GLU A 89 -5.66 6.91 -17.33
C GLU A 89 -6.98 6.22 -17.70
N ARG A 90 -6.97 4.91 -17.93
CA ARG A 90 -8.18 4.15 -18.28
C ARG A 90 -9.07 3.85 -17.09
N TYR A 91 -8.64 4.15 -15.87
CA TYR A 91 -9.38 3.79 -14.66
C TYR A 91 -9.77 5.03 -13.87
N ASP A 92 -10.87 4.90 -13.12
CA ASP A 92 -11.28 5.91 -12.17
C ASP A 92 -10.27 5.95 -11.01
N ARG A 93 -9.75 7.12 -10.72
CA ARG A 93 -8.69 7.30 -9.71
C ARG A 93 -9.13 6.88 -8.32
N GLU A 94 -10.41 6.95 -8.00
CA GLU A 94 -10.96 6.48 -6.72
C GLU A 94 -10.77 4.98 -6.50
N HIS A 95 -10.52 4.22 -7.57
CA HIS A 95 -10.33 2.78 -7.51
C HIS A 95 -8.89 2.34 -7.68
N ILE A 96 -7.95 3.29 -7.68
CA ILE A 96 -6.51 3.00 -7.81
C ILE A 96 -5.85 3.11 -6.44
N PHE A 97 -5.13 2.05 -6.03
CA PHE A 97 -4.47 1.95 -4.72
C PHE A 97 -2.99 1.62 -4.89
N ILE A 98 -2.12 2.46 -4.32
CA ILE A 98 -0.69 2.19 -4.22
C ILE A 98 -0.50 1.30 -2.99
N ILE A 99 0.09 0.12 -3.16
CA ILE A 99 0.15 -0.88 -2.09
C ILE A 99 1.58 -1.25 -1.63
N GLY A 100 2.59 -0.58 -2.15
CA GLY A 100 3.95 -0.71 -1.64
C GLY A 100 4.96 -1.28 -2.61
N GLY A 101 6.15 -1.50 -2.20
CA GLY A 101 6.71 -1.26 -0.86
C GLY A 101 7.30 0.13 -0.64
N GLU A 102 8.35 0.18 0.17
CA GLU A 102 8.97 1.43 0.59
C GLU A 102 9.30 2.37 -0.55
N SER A 103 10.00 1.90 -1.59
CA SER A 103 10.38 2.75 -2.71
C SER A 103 9.18 3.25 -3.51
N ILE A 104 8.17 2.41 -3.66
CA ILE A 104 6.95 2.76 -4.39
C ILE A 104 6.13 3.79 -3.63
N TYR A 105 5.99 3.61 -2.31
CA TYR A 105 5.32 4.62 -1.47
C TYR A 105 6.04 5.97 -1.57
N LYS A 106 7.36 5.99 -1.45
CA LYS A 106 8.14 7.22 -1.51
C LYS A 106 8.00 7.93 -2.85
N LYS A 107 7.97 7.19 -3.94
CA LYS A 107 7.84 7.76 -5.29
C LYS A 107 6.46 8.29 -5.58
N LEU A 108 5.41 7.60 -5.10
CA LEU A 108 4.05 7.81 -5.59
C LEU A 108 3.10 8.47 -4.59
N TYR A 109 3.45 8.56 -3.29
CA TYR A 109 2.51 9.12 -2.29
C TYR A 109 2.08 10.55 -2.62
N ARG A 110 2.96 11.33 -3.25
CA ARG A 110 2.64 12.71 -3.63
C ARG A 110 1.58 12.82 -4.72
N TYR A 111 1.26 11.72 -5.38
CA TYR A 111 0.19 11.66 -6.39
C TYR A 111 -1.11 11.11 -5.79
N CYS A 112 -1.15 10.90 -4.50
CA CYS A 112 -2.32 10.40 -3.78
C CYS A 112 -2.96 11.52 -2.96
N ASP A 113 -4.29 11.55 -2.93
CA ASP A 113 -5.02 12.51 -2.09
C ASP A 113 -5.63 11.84 -0.86
N LYS A 114 -5.78 10.53 -0.87
CA LYS A 114 -6.27 9.74 0.26
C LYS A 114 -5.31 8.62 0.59
N CYS A 115 -4.88 8.57 1.85
CA CYS A 115 -4.00 7.51 2.34
C CYS A 115 -4.71 6.78 3.48
N PHE A 116 -5.06 5.53 3.24
CA PHE A 116 -5.67 4.65 4.25
C PHE A 116 -4.55 4.00 5.05
N VAL A 117 -4.37 4.44 6.28
CA VAL A 117 -3.25 4.02 7.13
C VAL A 117 -3.78 3.26 8.34
N THR A 118 -3.45 1.96 8.42
CA THR A 118 -3.69 1.18 9.62
C THR A 118 -2.53 1.38 10.57
N LYS A 119 -2.79 1.91 11.76
CA LYS A 119 -1.75 2.15 12.77
C LYS A 119 -1.72 1.03 13.78
N MET A 120 -0.61 0.31 13.83
CA MET A 120 -0.34 -0.73 14.82
C MET A 120 0.46 -0.11 15.98
N HIS A 121 -0.09 -0.19 17.19
CA HIS A 121 0.52 0.45 18.37
C HIS A 121 1.54 -0.48 19.03
N ALA A 122 2.65 -0.69 18.33
CA ALA A 122 3.76 -1.51 18.77
C ALA A 122 5.00 -1.16 17.95
N ASP A 123 6.19 -1.40 18.51
CA ASP A 123 7.45 -1.36 17.77
C ASP A 123 7.75 -2.78 17.28
N LEU A 124 7.59 -3.00 15.98
CA LEU A 124 7.73 -4.32 15.36
C LEU A 124 9.10 -4.51 14.68
N HIS A 125 10.05 -3.62 14.98
CA HIS A 125 11.44 -3.71 14.51
C HIS A 125 11.55 -3.76 12.98
N ALA A 126 10.89 -2.83 12.32
CA ALA A 126 10.88 -2.72 10.86
C ALA A 126 12.25 -2.35 10.31
N ASP A 127 12.55 -2.80 9.09
CA ASP A 127 13.71 -2.35 8.31
C ASP A 127 13.28 -1.56 7.06
N LYS A 128 11.98 -1.48 6.79
CA LYS A 128 11.39 -0.66 5.72
C LYS A 128 10.35 0.26 6.32
N PHE A 129 10.24 1.47 5.79
CA PHE A 129 9.40 2.52 6.36
C PHE A 129 8.57 3.24 5.33
N MET A 130 7.36 3.64 5.72
CA MET A 130 6.53 4.61 5.01
C MET A 130 6.91 6.01 5.45
N VAL A 131 6.71 6.99 4.57
CA VAL A 131 6.82 8.41 4.93
C VAL A 131 5.86 8.68 6.09
N ASN A 132 6.34 9.36 7.12
CA ASN A 132 5.50 9.75 8.25
C ASN A 132 4.60 10.91 7.84
N LEU A 133 3.33 10.62 7.61
CA LEU A 133 2.37 11.63 7.15
C LEU A 133 2.02 12.65 8.23
N ASP A 134 2.28 12.34 9.50
CA ASP A 134 2.09 13.33 10.58
C ASP A 134 3.12 14.47 10.50
N GLU A 135 4.25 14.22 9.84
CA GLU A 135 5.29 15.23 9.63
C GLU A 135 5.19 15.91 8.26
N ASP A 136 4.25 15.51 7.43
CA ASP A 136 4.08 16.06 6.08
C ASP A 136 2.92 17.06 6.09
N SER A 137 3.23 18.34 5.88
CA SER A 137 2.24 19.41 5.92
C SER A 137 1.19 19.35 4.80
N ASP A 138 1.43 18.52 3.78
CA ASP A 138 0.47 18.33 2.68
C ASP A 138 -0.65 17.37 3.05
N PHE A 139 -0.57 16.69 4.21
CA PHE A 139 -1.56 15.72 4.65
C PHE A 139 -2.09 16.02 6.04
N LYS A 140 -3.32 15.59 6.28
CA LYS A 140 -3.97 15.73 7.58
C LYS A 140 -4.78 14.46 7.86
N GLU A 141 -4.68 13.94 9.10
CA GLU A 141 -5.55 12.85 9.54
C GLU A 141 -6.96 13.39 9.70
N THR A 142 -7.91 12.85 8.93
CA THR A 142 -9.29 13.32 8.89
C THR A 142 -10.27 12.37 9.53
N TRP A 143 -9.88 11.12 9.76
CA TRP A 143 -10.75 10.12 10.36
C TRP A 143 -9.93 9.02 11.03
N LYS A 144 -10.46 8.46 12.10
CA LYS A 144 -9.93 7.23 12.69
C LYS A 144 -11.05 6.40 13.30
N SER A 145 -10.86 5.08 13.27
CA SER A 145 -11.79 4.12 13.85
C SER A 145 -11.58 3.98 15.36
N GLU A 146 -12.45 3.19 15.98
CA GLU A 146 -12.18 2.67 17.32
C GLU A 146 -10.93 1.77 17.32
N MET A 147 -10.39 1.54 18.52
CA MET A 147 -9.24 0.66 18.69
C MET A 147 -9.67 -0.80 18.61
N HIS A 148 -8.93 -1.59 17.86
CA HIS A 148 -9.10 -3.04 17.73
C HIS A 148 -7.90 -3.75 18.36
N ARG A 149 -8.05 -5.03 18.66
CA ARG A 149 -6.94 -5.85 19.15
C ARG A 149 -7.01 -7.24 18.55
N GLU A 150 -5.93 -7.67 17.90
CA GLU A 150 -5.75 -9.01 17.37
C GLU A 150 -4.28 -9.43 17.51
N ASN A 151 -4.05 -10.71 17.81
CA ASN A 151 -2.71 -11.27 17.92
C ASN A 151 -1.79 -10.46 18.85
N GLY A 152 -2.38 -9.89 19.93
CA GLY A 152 -1.62 -9.12 20.90
C GLY A 152 -1.25 -7.70 20.47
N ILE A 153 -1.77 -7.24 19.36
CA ILE A 153 -1.48 -5.91 18.80
C ILE A 153 -2.73 -5.06 18.81
N ASP A 154 -2.63 -3.87 19.40
CA ASP A 154 -3.67 -2.86 19.30
C ASP A 154 -3.47 -2.11 18.00
N TYR A 155 -4.56 -1.91 17.24
CA TYR A 155 -4.49 -1.20 15.96
C TYR A 155 -5.78 -0.44 15.69
N GLU A 156 -5.67 0.56 14.85
CA GLU A 156 -6.83 1.35 14.40
C GLU A 156 -6.68 1.71 12.95
N PHE A 157 -7.79 1.89 12.25
CA PHE A 157 -7.81 2.37 10.88
C PHE A 157 -7.85 3.88 10.89
N THR A 158 -7.08 4.52 10.02
CA THR A 158 -7.08 5.97 9.87
C THR A 158 -7.14 6.36 8.41
N LEU A 159 -7.58 7.59 8.16
CA LEU A 159 -7.55 8.20 6.83
C LEU A 159 -6.79 9.50 6.92
N TYR A 160 -5.78 9.66 6.06
CA TYR A 160 -5.09 10.92 5.83
C TYR A 160 -5.53 11.47 4.49
N GLU A 161 -5.87 12.74 4.44
CA GLU A 161 -6.26 13.40 3.21
C GLU A 161 -5.33 14.58 2.92
N ARG A 162 -5.10 14.82 1.64
CA ARG A 162 -4.29 15.95 1.18
C ARG A 162 -5.04 17.24 1.44
N VAL A 163 -4.34 18.19 2.02
CA VAL A 163 -4.89 19.52 2.31
C VAL A 163 -4.68 20.49 1.17
#